data_4412817627cee6d20fad97690f68f40c
#
_entry.id   4412817627cee6d20fad97690f68f40c
#
_cell.length_a   1.000
_cell.length_b   1.000
_cell.length_c   1.000
_cell.angle_alpha   90.00
_cell.angle_beta   90.00
_cell.angle_gamma   90.00
#
_symmetry.space_group_name_H-M   'P 1'
#
loop_
_entity.id
_entity.type
_entity.pdbx_description
1 polymer ?
#
loop_
_entity_poly.entity_id
_entity_poly.type
_entity_poly.pdbx_seq_one_letter_code
_entity_poly.pdbx_strand_id
1 'polypeptide(L)'
;MSTDVFLFGTLRHDGLRAAVLGTHVPARPATAPEFLRFNVSGYPVLARAATEQVDGVLVTLDAAALARLDFYEALFDYRREVITVLSDGASVQVQVYGPEVAPQGLAQPWSFSDWCAGQADAAVIATRELFALGAIYAPEALKTRYPMLLAHAASQMRAGQSSQPATLRGDWDRGDVVSRQRMQPYAYFFGVQVDDLSFRRFDGSESEVVRRAAFVMSDAVTLLPYDPKLDLVLVIEQFRYGPYVRGDVNCWSLEPIAGRIDPGETPEECALRETQEEAQLHLMKNALVPVGASYPSPGAISEYLYSYVALCDLSRANEGVSGLDTEAENIRSHVIPFDLLIALIGSGEVQNGPLIQTAYWLALNKARLQRG
;
A
#
# COMPACT_ATOMS: atom_id res chain seq x y z
N MET A 1 33.79 10.46 -16.07
CA MET A 1 34.34 9.22 -15.46
C MET A 1 33.14 8.31 -15.24
N SER A 2 33.30 7.03 -15.53
CA SER A 2 32.27 6.01 -15.24
C SER A 2 32.59 5.34 -13.91
N THR A 3 31.55 4.86 -13.21
CA THR A 3 31.66 4.18 -11.92
C THR A 3 30.97 2.83 -11.99
N ASP A 4 31.65 1.79 -11.56
CA ASP A 4 31.08 0.44 -11.46
C ASP A 4 30.35 0.29 -10.13
N VAL A 5 29.10 -0.18 -10.18
CA VAL A 5 28.22 -0.35 -9.02
C VAL A 5 27.65 -1.76 -9.01
N PHE A 6 27.73 -2.42 -7.86
CA PHE A 6 27.12 -3.73 -7.62
C PHE A 6 25.73 -3.58 -7.02
N LEU A 7 24.75 -4.16 -7.69
CA LEU A 7 23.33 -4.14 -7.29
C LEU A 7 22.90 -5.54 -6.87
N PHE A 8 22.61 -5.72 -5.59
CA PHE A 8 22.31 -7.04 -5.01
C PHE A 8 20.84 -7.20 -4.60
N GLY A 9 20.08 -6.11 -4.54
CA GLY A 9 18.72 -6.04 -4.04
C GLY A 9 17.67 -5.82 -5.13
N THR A 10 16.71 -4.95 -4.85
CA THR A 10 15.56 -4.62 -5.72
C THR A 10 15.97 -4.04 -7.07
N LEU A 11 17.09 -3.32 -7.13
CA LEU A 11 17.64 -2.75 -8.37
C LEU A 11 18.22 -3.78 -9.35
N ARG A 12 18.23 -5.07 -9.00
CA ARG A 12 18.43 -6.15 -9.99
C ARG A 12 17.28 -6.19 -11.01
N HIS A 13 16.09 -5.71 -10.65
CA HIS A 13 14.94 -5.63 -11.53
C HIS A 13 15.15 -4.54 -12.59
N ASP A 14 15.11 -4.91 -13.87
CA ASP A 14 15.44 -4.04 -15.01
C ASP A 14 14.57 -2.78 -15.07
N GLY A 15 13.26 -2.94 -14.88
CA GLY A 15 12.31 -1.83 -14.92
C GLY A 15 12.53 -0.82 -13.80
N LEU A 16 12.78 -1.29 -12.56
CA LEU A 16 13.08 -0.42 -11.43
C LEU A 16 14.42 0.28 -11.62
N ARG A 17 15.45 -0.47 -12.03
CA ARG A 17 16.78 0.09 -12.34
C ARG A 17 16.69 1.20 -13.39
N ALA A 18 15.97 0.96 -14.49
CA ALA A 18 15.77 1.97 -15.52
C ALA A 18 15.00 3.20 -15.00
N ALA A 19 14.00 3.04 -14.15
CA ALA A 19 13.27 4.14 -13.52
C ALA A 19 14.17 4.99 -12.60
N VAL A 20 15.00 4.34 -11.79
CA VAL A 20 15.97 5.02 -10.91
C VAL A 20 17.04 5.73 -11.71
N LEU A 21 17.69 5.05 -12.65
CA LEU A 21 18.81 5.61 -13.41
C LEU A 21 18.37 6.62 -14.48
N GLY A 22 17.06 6.63 -14.83
CA GLY A 22 16.53 7.49 -15.89
C GLY A 22 16.83 7.00 -17.31
N THR A 23 17.52 5.88 -17.43
CA THR A 23 17.88 5.25 -18.71
C THR A 23 18.10 3.76 -18.50
N HIS A 24 18.00 2.98 -19.56
CA HIS A 24 18.38 1.58 -19.54
C HIS A 24 19.90 1.45 -19.54
N VAL A 25 20.45 0.79 -18.52
CA VAL A 25 21.89 0.49 -18.39
C VAL A 25 22.07 -1.02 -18.43
N PRO A 26 22.92 -1.55 -19.35
CA PRO A 26 23.24 -2.97 -19.39
C PRO A 26 23.84 -3.43 -18.07
N ALA A 27 23.42 -4.61 -17.62
CA ALA A 27 23.89 -5.24 -16.41
C ALA A 27 24.52 -6.59 -16.73
N ARG A 28 25.59 -6.94 -16.03
CA ARG A 28 26.29 -8.23 -16.15
C ARG A 28 26.28 -8.95 -14.82
N PRO A 29 26.22 -10.28 -14.79
CA PRO A 29 26.25 -11.04 -13.54
C PRO A 29 27.52 -10.75 -12.73
N ALA A 30 27.36 -10.66 -11.41
CA ALA A 30 28.47 -10.56 -10.48
C ALA A 30 28.10 -11.18 -9.14
N THR A 31 29.09 -11.59 -8.36
CA THR A 31 28.92 -12.22 -7.05
C THR A 31 29.80 -11.52 -6.03
N ALA A 32 29.24 -11.14 -4.89
CA ALA A 32 29.97 -10.61 -3.74
C ALA A 32 30.31 -11.77 -2.79
N PRO A 33 31.59 -12.23 -2.72
CA PRO A 33 32.00 -13.23 -1.75
C PRO A 33 32.08 -12.64 -0.34
N GLU A 34 31.93 -13.50 0.66
CA GLU A 34 31.94 -13.13 2.09
C GLU A 34 30.84 -12.16 2.51
N PHE A 35 29.68 -12.24 1.84
CA PHE A 35 28.48 -11.49 2.19
C PHE A 35 27.26 -12.39 2.25
N LEU A 36 26.31 -12.01 3.12
CA LEU A 36 24.96 -12.54 3.22
C LEU A 36 23.96 -11.42 2.91
N ARG A 37 22.90 -11.75 2.20
CA ARG A 37 21.74 -10.85 1.96
C ARG A 37 20.61 -11.25 2.87
N PHE A 38 20.08 -10.30 3.63
CA PHE A 38 18.98 -10.51 4.55
C PHE A 38 17.94 -9.39 4.46
N ASN A 39 16.77 -9.64 5.03
CA ASN A 39 15.63 -8.75 5.03
C ASN A 39 15.67 -7.82 6.25
N VAL A 40 15.55 -6.52 6.02
CA VAL A 40 15.30 -5.52 7.06
C VAL A 40 14.08 -4.70 6.64
N SER A 41 12.98 -4.86 7.36
CA SER A 41 11.72 -4.13 7.08
C SER A 41 11.28 -4.20 5.60
N GLY A 42 11.41 -5.38 4.98
CA GLY A 42 11.05 -5.60 3.57
C GLY A 42 12.16 -5.31 2.56
N TYR A 43 13.28 -4.72 2.96
CA TYR A 43 14.37 -4.33 2.07
C TYR A 43 15.62 -5.22 2.24
N PRO A 44 16.35 -5.51 1.13
CA PRO A 44 17.57 -6.30 1.18
C PRO A 44 18.75 -5.49 1.70
N VAL A 45 19.47 -6.04 2.63
CA VAL A 45 20.73 -5.49 3.18
C VAL A 45 21.83 -6.51 3.07
N LEU A 46 23.09 -6.07 2.83
CA LEU A 46 24.29 -6.89 2.88
C LEU A 46 24.91 -6.83 4.27
N ALA A 47 25.35 -8.00 4.75
CA ALA A 47 26.22 -8.12 5.89
C ALA A 47 27.40 -9.03 5.58
N ARG A 48 28.53 -8.83 6.24
CA ARG A 48 29.70 -9.69 6.12
C ARG A 48 29.43 -11.07 6.71
N ALA A 49 29.76 -12.12 5.92
CA ALA A 49 29.60 -13.53 6.31
C ALA A 49 30.66 -14.38 5.59
N ALA A 50 31.69 -14.84 6.28
CA ALA A 50 32.91 -15.41 5.73
C ALA A 50 32.73 -16.65 4.82
N THR A 51 31.60 -17.37 4.92
CA THR A 51 31.33 -18.60 4.15
C THR A 51 30.23 -18.44 3.12
N GLU A 52 29.64 -17.24 3.02
CA GLU A 52 28.52 -16.97 2.17
C GLU A 52 28.88 -16.12 0.94
N GLN A 53 28.00 -16.08 -0.03
CA GLN A 53 28.14 -15.19 -1.18
C GLN A 53 26.79 -14.69 -1.64
N VAL A 54 26.75 -13.50 -2.25
CA VAL A 54 25.52 -12.88 -2.74
C VAL A 54 25.61 -12.61 -4.23
N ASP A 55 24.68 -13.20 -4.98
CA ASP A 55 24.54 -12.94 -6.41
C ASP A 55 23.83 -11.60 -6.64
N GLY A 56 24.32 -10.87 -7.61
CA GLY A 56 23.81 -9.58 -8.02
C GLY A 56 24.14 -9.27 -9.47
N VAL A 57 24.07 -8.00 -9.80
CA VAL A 57 24.48 -7.50 -11.12
C VAL A 57 25.41 -6.30 -10.98
N LEU A 58 26.36 -6.21 -11.90
CA LEU A 58 27.29 -5.10 -12.04
C LEU A 58 26.83 -4.18 -13.18
N VAL A 59 26.77 -2.89 -12.91
CA VAL A 59 26.46 -1.85 -13.89
C VAL A 59 27.54 -0.80 -13.89
N THR A 60 27.81 -0.23 -15.07
CA THR A 60 28.77 0.89 -15.23
C THR A 60 27.97 2.17 -15.50
N LEU A 61 28.03 3.12 -14.57
CA LEU A 61 27.22 4.33 -14.58
C LEU A 61 28.03 5.56 -14.97
N ASP A 62 27.46 6.42 -15.76
CA ASP A 62 27.95 7.79 -15.95
C ASP A 62 27.61 8.67 -14.73
N ALA A 63 28.06 9.92 -14.73
CA ALA A 63 27.86 10.83 -13.61
C ALA A 63 26.38 11.18 -13.38
N ALA A 64 25.57 11.22 -14.43
CA ALA A 64 24.15 11.55 -14.31
C ALA A 64 23.34 10.39 -13.71
N ALA A 65 23.55 9.17 -14.20
CA ALA A 65 22.92 7.97 -13.66
C ALA A 65 23.35 7.70 -12.22
N LEU A 66 24.64 7.92 -11.90
CA LEU A 66 25.16 7.78 -10.53
C LEU A 66 24.52 8.80 -9.58
N ALA A 67 24.36 10.05 -9.98
CA ALA A 67 23.71 11.07 -9.17
C ALA A 67 22.23 10.74 -8.87
N ARG A 68 21.52 10.14 -9.84
CA ARG A 68 20.16 9.66 -9.62
C ARG A 68 20.12 8.49 -8.66
N LEU A 69 21.07 7.57 -8.75
CA LEU A 69 21.19 6.46 -7.83
C LEU A 69 21.51 6.94 -6.41
N ASP A 70 22.48 7.86 -6.26
CA ASP A 70 22.78 8.50 -4.98
C ASP A 70 21.55 9.14 -4.33
N PHE A 71 20.76 9.87 -5.13
CA PHE A 71 19.52 10.46 -4.65
C PHE A 71 18.51 9.42 -4.17
N TYR A 72 18.32 8.32 -4.94
CA TYR A 72 17.37 7.26 -4.59
C TYR A 72 17.78 6.53 -3.31
N GLU A 73 19.04 6.12 -3.21
CA GLU A 73 19.55 5.36 -2.07
C GLU A 73 19.61 6.20 -0.78
N ALA A 74 19.85 7.52 -0.91
CA ALA A 74 19.82 8.44 0.23
C ALA A 74 18.42 8.51 0.91
N LEU A 75 17.33 8.21 0.21
CA LEU A 75 15.98 8.12 0.80
C LEU A 75 15.85 6.97 1.80
N PHE A 76 16.73 5.98 1.70
CA PHE A 76 16.78 4.82 2.59
C PHE A 76 17.94 4.90 3.61
N ASP A 77 18.61 6.06 3.72
CA ASP A 77 19.82 6.28 4.52
C ASP A 77 20.98 5.37 4.11
N TYR A 78 21.03 4.97 2.83
CA TYR A 78 22.11 4.17 2.29
C TYR A 78 23.22 5.05 1.74
N ARG A 79 24.45 4.61 1.93
CA ARG A 79 25.66 5.27 1.47
C ARG A 79 26.54 4.32 0.66
N ARG A 80 27.40 4.90 -0.16
CA ARG A 80 28.36 4.14 -0.95
C ARG A 80 29.50 3.61 -0.11
N GLU A 81 29.79 2.34 -0.34
CA GLU A 81 30.97 1.65 0.18
C GLU A 81 31.71 0.97 -0.97
N VAL A 82 32.99 0.64 -0.77
CA VAL A 82 33.79 -0.13 -1.74
C VAL A 82 33.87 -1.57 -1.28
N ILE A 83 33.47 -2.48 -2.15
CA ILE A 83 33.62 -3.92 -1.94
C ILE A 83 34.33 -4.57 -3.13
N THR A 84 34.80 -5.81 -2.94
CA THR A 84 35.32 -6.63 -4.03
C THR A 84 34.23 -7.62 -4.46
N VAL A 85 33.97 -7.69 -5.77
CA VAL A 85 33.07 -8.68 -6.37
C VAL A 85 33.79 -9.50 -7.43
N LEU A 86 33.25 -10.66 -7.73
CA LEU A 86 33.68 -11.52 -8.84
C LEU A 86 32.75 -11.25 -10.04
N SER A 87 33.31 -10.87 -11.19
CA SER A 87 32.56 -10.71 -12.45
C SER A 87 33.47 -11.20 -13.60
N ASP A 88 32.90 -12.02 -14.49
CA ASP A 88 33.62 -12.59 -15.64
C ASP A 88 34.95 -13.31 -15.26
N GLY A 89 34.96 -13.94 -14.07
CA GLY A 89 36.12 -14.64 -13.51
C GLY A 89 37.25 -13.77 -12.92
N ALA A 90 37.02 -12.44 -12.85
CA ALA A 90 37.97 -11.49 -12.27
C ALA A 90 37.44 -10.84 -10.99
N SER A 91 38.35 -10.52 -10.06
CA SER A 91 38.03 -9.70 -8.88
C SER A 91 38.08 -8.22 -9.25
N VAL A 92 36.99 -7.50 -8.99
CA VAL A 92 36.84 -6.08 -9.31
C VAL A 92 36.42 -5.32 -8.06
N GLN A 93 37.04 -4.16 -7.81
CA GLN A 93 36.57 -3.23 -6.77
C GLN A 93 35.46 -2.34 -7.34
N VAL A 94 34.32 -2.30 -6.64
CA VAL A 94 33.10 -1.64 -7.08
C VAL A 94 32.42 -0.89 -5.93
N GLN A 95 31.57 0.06 -6.26
CA GLN A 95 30.69 0.69 -5.28
C GLN A 95 29.48 -0.23 -4.98
N VAL A 96 29.02 -0.21 -3.73
CA VAL A 96 27.76 -0.81 -3.29
C VAL A 96 27.06 0.17 -2.34
N TYR A 97 25.75 0.10 -2.24
CA TYR A 97 24.99 0.91 -1.29
C TYR A 97 24.54 0.06 -0.10
N GLY A 98 24.68 0.60 1.08
CA GLY A 98 24.27 -0.03 2.34
C GLY A 98 24.00 0.98 3.43
N PRO A 99 23.31 0.58 4.52
CA PRO A 99 23.05 1.43 5.65
C PRO A 99 24.34 1.80 6.39
N GLU A 100 24.43 3.02 6.90
CA GLU A 100 25.60 3.51 7.64
C GLU A 100 25.87 2.69 8.91
N VAL A 101 24.81 2.17 9.53
CA VAL A 101 24.89 1.30 10.70
C VAL A 101 24.28 -0.05 10.34
N ALA A 102 25.03 -1.11 10.52
CA ALA A 102 24.53 -2.46 10.28
C ALA A 102 23.32 -2.74 11.18
N PRO A 103 22.16 -3.18 10.62
CA PRO A 103 20.99 -3.49 11.41
C PRO A 103 21.29 -4.60 12.41
N GLN A 104 20.80 -4.46 13.64
CA GLN A 104 20.90 -5.49 14.68
C GLN A 104 19.64 -6.36 14.67
N GLY A 105 19.79 -7.67 14.73
CA GLY A 105 18.67 -8.62 14.83
C GLY A 105 18.89 -9.91 14.03
N LEU A 106 17.97 -10.87 14.18
CA LEU A 106 17.96 -12.11 13.41
C LEU A 106 17.66 -11.82 11.94
N ALA A 107 18.62 -12.10 11.09
CA ALA A 107 18.49 -11.93 9.64
C ALA A 107 17.51 -12.95 9.07
N GLN A 108 16.40 -12.49 8.53
CA GLN A 108 15.52 -13.33 7.72
C GLN A 108 16.02 -13.32 6.26
N PRO A 109 15.89 -14.43 5.52
CA PRO A 109 16.24 -14.45 4.10
C PRO A 109 15.37 -13.46 3.33
N TRP A 110 15.97 -12.73 2.40
CA TRP A 110 15.23 -11.91 1.45
C TRP A 110 15.22 -12.56 0.06
N SER A 111 14.03 -12.72 -0.53
CA SER A 111 13.84 -13.35 -1.83
C SER A 111 13.59 -12.31 -2.91
N PHE A 112 14.44 -12.26 -3.93
CA PHE A 112 14.24 -11.40 -5.09
C PHE A 112 13.05 -11.82 -5.94
N SER A 113 12.81 -13.13 -6.08
CA SER A 113 11.67 -13.66 -6.86
C SER A 113 10.35 -13.26 -6.23
N ASP A 114 10.22 -13.37 -4.91
CA ASP A 114 8.99 -13.04 -4.20
C ASP A 114 8.72 -11.54 -4.24
N TRP A 115 9.77 -10.73 -4.07
CA TRP A 115 9.67 -9.29 -4.23
C TRP A 115 9.26 -8.91 -5.66
N CYS A 116 9.83 -9.56 -6.69
CA CYS A 116 9.43 -9.33 -8.08
C CYS A 116 7.97 -9.67 -8.33
N ALA A 117 7.49 -10.79 -7.77
CA ALA A 117 6.11 -11.23 -7.95
C ALA A 117 5.09 -10.29 -7.28
N GLY A 118 5.45 -9.71 -6.12
CA GLY A 118 4.51 -8.91 -5.31
C GLY A 118 4.64 -7.39 -5.47
N GLN A 119 5.87 -6.86 -5.65
CA GLN A 119 6.11 -5.43 -5.44
C GLN A 119 6.80 -4.70 -6.61
N ALA A 120 7.43 -5.40 -7.55
CA ALA A 120 8.30 -4.77 -8.52
C ALA A 120 7.60 -3.73 -9.39
N ASP A 121 6.42 -4.05 -9.92
CA ASP A 121 5.68 -3.13 -10.80
C ASP A 121 5.19 -1.88 -10.05
N ALA A 122 4.70 -2.04 -8.82
CA ALA A 122 4.34 -0.91 -7.96
C ALA A 122 5.56 -0.03 -7.66
N ALA A 123 6.72 -0.65 -7.38
CA ALA A 123 7.97 0.08 -7.14
C ALA A 123 8.43 0.88 -8.37
N VAL A 124 8.25 0.34 -9.58
CA VAL A 124 8.56 1.08 -10.84
C VAL A 124 7.67 2.32 -10.97
N ILE A 125 6.36 2.19 -10.73
CA ILE A 125 5.40 3.30 -10.81
C ILE A 125 5.73 4.35 -9.74
N ALA A 126 5.86 3.93 -8.49
CA ALA A 126 6.19 4.80 -7.36
C ALA A 126 7.50 5.56 -7.56
N THR A 127 8.53 4.88 -8.11
CA THR A 127 9.83 5.50 -8.38
C THR A 127 9.74 6.58 -9.46
N ARG A 128 8.97 6.38 -10.51
CA ARG A 128 8.75 7.41 -11.54
C ARG A 128 8.08 8.66 -10.93
N GLU A 129 7.08 8.46 -10.10
CA GLU A 129 6.42 9.56 -9.40
C GLU A 129 7.35 10.25 -8.39
N LEU A 130 8.16 9.48 -7.66
CA LEU A 130 9.18 9.98 -6.75
C LEU A 130 10.15 10.94 -7.45
N PHE A 131 10.68 10.57 -8.61
CA PHE A 131 11.59 11.43 -9.37
C PHE A 131 10.89 12.67 -9.96
N ALA A 132 9.61 12.57 -10.35
CA ALA A 132 8.84 13.73 -10.76
C ALA A 132 8.66 14.72 -9.60
N LEU A 133 8.41 14.23 -8.39
CA LEU A 133 8.33 15.03 -7.17
C LEU A 133 9.69 15.55 -6.70
N GLY A 134 10.77 14.86 -6.99
CA GLY A 134 12.15 15.26 -6.66
C GLY A 134 12.60 16.56 -7.33
N ALA A 135 11.92 16.98 -8.40
CA ALA A 135 12.12 18.31 -9.00
C ALA A 135 11.55 19.45 -8.13
N ILE A 136 10.68 19.13 -7.15
CA ILE A 136 9.90 20.11 -6.39
C ILE A 136 10.22 20.04 -4.89
N TYR A 137 10.54 18.86 -4.36
CA TYR A 137 10.68 18.59 -2.94
C TYR A 137 12.09 18.12 -2.56
N ALA A 138 12.51 18.50 -1.35
CA ALA A 138 13.77 18.03 -0.78
C ALA A 138 13.76 16.52 -0.47
N PRO A 139 14.91 15.84 -0.47
CA PRO A 139 15.02 14.40 -0.22
C PRO A 139 14.34 13.93 1.08
N GLU A 140 14.48 14.66 2.17
CA GLU A 140 13.87 14.33 3.47
C GLU A 140 12.35 14.28 3.40
N ALA A 141 11.75 15.20 2.62
CA ALA A 141 10.30 15.22 2.40
C ALA A 141 9.83 14.07 1.50
N LEU A 142 10.69 13.56 0.64
CA LEU A 142 10.38 12.44 -0.26
C LEU A 142 10.51 11.10 0.45
N LYS A 143 11.45 10.96 1.38
CA LYS A 143 11.60 9.77 2.21
C LYS A 143 10.29 9.40 2.93
N THR A 144 9.64 10.35 3.57
CA THR A 144 8.38 10.14 4.27
C THR A 144 7.19 9.87 3.34
N ARG A 145 7.31 10.20 2.04
CA ARG A 145 6.28 10.01 1.01
C ARG A 145 6.35 8.66 0.33
N TYR A 146 7.52 8.05 0.26
CA TYR A 146 7.73 6.85 -0.55
C TYR A 146 6.80 5.67 -0.20
N PRO A 147 6.52 5.34 1.07
CA PRO A 147 5.56 4.31 1.41
C PRO A 147 4.15 4.58 0.86
N MET A 148 3.68 5.84 0.93
CA MET A 148 2.39 6.24 0.36
C MET A 148 2.38 6.13 -1.17
N LEU A 149 3.47 6.54 -1.84
CA LEU A 149 3.60 6.41 -3.29
C LEU A 149 3.56 4.94 -3.72
N LEU A 150 4.20 4.07 -2.96
CA LEU A 150 4.22 2.63 -3.24
C LEU A 150 2.81 2.00 -3.08
N ALA A 151 2.13 2.31 -1.98
CA ALA A 151 0.77 1.84 -1.73
C ALA A 151 -0.22 2.37 -2.78
N HIS A 152 -0.11 3.66 -3.16
CA HIS A 152 -0.93 4.23 -4.23
C HIS A 152 -0.63 3.60 -5.60
N ALA A 153 0.62 3.32 -5.93
CA ALA A 153 0.99 2.62 -7.16
C ALA A 153 0.34 1.22 -7.23
N ALA A 154 0.32 0.49 -6.12
CA ALA A 154 -0.36 -0.80 -6.02
C ALA A 154 -1.88 -0.66 -6.27
N SER A 155 -2.51 0.39 -5.74
CA SER A 155 -3.93 0.71 -6.00
C SER A 155 -4.19 1.02 -7.48
N GLN A 156 -3.30 1.78 -8.13
CA GLN A 156 -3.40 2.04 -9.56
C GLN A 156 -3.31 0.76 -10.41
N MET A 157 -2.46 -0.19 -10.01
CA MET A 157 -2.37 -1.49 -10.70
C MET A 157 -3.67 -2.29 -10.55
N ARG A 158 -4.24 -2.39 -9.34
CA ARG A 158 -5.52 -3.05 -9.11
C ARG A 158 -6.66 -2.39 -9.91
N ALA A 159 -6.72 -1.07 -9.89
CA ALA A 159 -7.70 -0.30 -10.67
C ALA A 159 -7.60 -0.58 -12.18
N GLY A 160 -6.38 -0.67 -12.72
CA GLY A 160 -6.13 -0.97 -14.14
C GLY A 160 -6.52 -2.39 -14.57
N GLN A 161 -6.60 -3.33 -13.61
CA GLN A 161 -6.98 -4.73 -13.86
C GLN A 161 -8.48 -4.98 -13.64
N SER A 162 -9.20 -4.03 -13.02
CA SER A 162 -10.62 -4.20 -12.75
C SER A 162 -11.46 -3.95 -14.00
N SER A 163 -12.27 -4.95 -14.40
CA SER A 163 -13.32 -4.75 -15.40
C SER A 163 -14.67 -4.58 -14.69
N GLN A 164 -15.34 -3.47 -14.91
CA GLN A 164 -16.64 -3.21 -14.33
C GLN A 164 -17.73 -3.25 -15.41
N PRO A 165 -18.91 -3.83 -15.12
CA PRO A 165 -20.01 -3.81 -16.07
C PRO A 165 -20.45 -2.36 -16.40
N ALA A 166 -20.81 -2.11 -17.65
CA ALA A 166 -21.31 -0.86 -18.15
C ALA A 166 -22.72 -1.03 -18.78
N THR A 167 -23.69 -1.49 -17.98
CA THR A 167 -25.07 -1.70 -18.45
C THR A 167 -25.84 -0.39 -18.62
N LEU A 168 -25.60 0.58 -17.73
CA LEU A 168 -26.25 1.90 -17.74
C LEU A 168 -25.24 3.03 -17.96
N ARG A 169 -24.03 2.82 -17.49
CA ARG A 169 -22.92 3.77 -17.61
C ARG A 169 -22.48 3.86 -19.08
N GLY A 170 -22.11 5.06 -19.56
CA GLY A 170 -21.54 5.25 -20.91
C GLY A 170 -20.15 4.61 -21.06
N ASP A 171 -19.69 4.47 -22.29
CA ASP A 171 -18.45 3.79 -22.68
C ASP A 171 -17.21 4.69 -22.54
N TRP A 172 -17.30 5.80 -21.81
CA TRP A 172 -16.13 6.65 -21.56
C TRP A 172 -15.20 6.00 -20.56
N ASP A 173 -13.91 6.18 -20.82
CA ASP A 173 -12.84 5.66 -19.98
C ASP A 173 -11.80 6.75 -19.63
N ARG A 174 -10.70 6.32 -19.03
CA ARG A 174 -9.60 7.22 -18.66
C ARG A 174 -8.96 7.92 -19.88
N GLY A 175 -9.06 7.36 -21.07
CA GLY A 175 -8.57 7.98 -22.33
C GLY A 175 -9.36 9.21 -22.76
N ASP A 176 -10.60 9.35 -22.25
CA ASP A 176 -11.44 10.53 -22.50
C ASP A 176 -11.13 11.71 -21.56
N VAL A 177 -10.05 11.60 -20.76
CA VAL A 177 -9.59 12.65 -19.85
C VAL A 177 -8.15 13.07 -20.22
N VAL A 178 -7.94 14.35 -20.48
CA VAL A 178 -6.63 14.91 -20.84
C VAL A 178 -6.11 15.77 -19.69
N SER A 179 -5.12 15.27 -18.95
CA SER A 179 -4.42 16.06 -17.94
C SER A 179 -3.43 17.01 -18.61
N ARG A 180 -3.53 18.31 -18.33
CA ARG A 180 -2.65 19.38 -18.86
C ARG A 180 -1.51 19.69 -17.89
N GLN A 181 -1.82 19.74 -16.60
CA GLN A 181 -0.85 20.00 -15.55
C GLN A 181 -1.25 19.22 -14.30
N ARG A 182 -0.25 18.65 -13.62
CA ARG A 182 -0.41 17.96 -12.34
C ARG A 182 0.46 18.60 -11.29
N MET A 183 -0.10 18.78 -10.09
CA MET A 183 0.59 19.26 -8.89
C MET A 183 0.25 18.34 -7.71
N GLN A 184 1.16 18.27 -6.75
CA GLN A 184 0.94 17.53 -5.51
C GLN A 184 1.33 18.41 -4.30
N PRO A 185 0.49 19.40 -3.93
CA PRO A 185 0.84 20.43 -2.94
C PRO A 185 1.02 19.89 -1.53
N TYR A 186 0.45 18.73 -1.22
CA TYR A 186 0.60 18.06 0.07
C TYR A 186 0.79 16.55 -0.14
N ALA A 187 1.69 15.95 0.61
CA ALA A 187 1.80 14.50 0.74
C ALA A 187 2.50 14.16 2.06
N TYR A 188 1.80 13.39 2.89
CA TYR A 188 2.29 12.82 4.14
C TYR A 188 1.55 11.49 4.39
N PHE A 189 0.56 11.47 5.26
CA PHE A 189 -0.31 10.31 5.50
C PHE A 189 -1.16 9.96 4.26
N PHE A 190 -1.61 11.00 3.54
CA PHE A 190 -2.23 10.92 2.21
C PHE A 190 -1.62 12.01 1.33
N GLY A 191 -1.85 11.93 0.01
CA GLY A 191 -1.50 13.00 -0.92
C GLY A 191 -2.70 13.90 -1.22
N VAL A 192 -2.44 15.14 -1.64
CA VAL A 192 -3.41 15.96 -2.37
C VAL A 192 -2.90 16.14 -3.77
N GLN A 193 -3.62 15.59 -4.76
CA GLN A 193 -3.33 15.78 -6.17
C GLN A 193 -4.26 16.85 -6.74
N VAL A 194 -3.70 17.77 -7.51
CA VAL A 194 -4.44 18.80 -8.23
C VAL A 194 -4.08 18.68 -9.70
N ASP A 195 -5.08 18.49 -10.55
CA ASP A 195 -4.90 18.45 -11.99
C ASP A 195 -5.70 19.59 -12.66
N ASP A 196 -5.09 20.26 -13.63
CA ASP A 196 -5.79 21.02 -14.68
C ASP A 196 -6.04 20.06 -15.83
N LEU A 197 -7.30 19.75 -16.12
CA LEU A 197 -7.69 18.71 -17.08
C LEU A 197 -8.94 19.11 -17.87
N SER A 198 -9.11 18.48 -19.03
CA SER A 198 -10.36 18.45 -19.78
C SER A 198 -10.86 17.01 -19.90
N PHE A 199 -12.15 16.84 -20.10
CA PHE A 199 -12.80 15.55 -20.27
C PHE A 199 -13.90 15.60 -21.31
N ARG A 200 -14.27 14.46 -21.86
CA ARG A 200 -15.35 14.34 -22.84
C ARG A 200 -16.71 14.55 -22.16
N ARG A 201 -17.55 15.42 -22.71
CA ARG A 201 -18.93 15.66 -22.26
C ARG A 201 -19.90 14.65 -22.89
N PHE A 202 -21.09 14.54 -22.31
CA PHE A 202 -22.13 13.63 -22.80
C PHE A 202 -22.64 13.97 -24.20
N ASP A 203 -22.48 15.20 -24.67
CA ASP A 203 -22.78 15.62 -26.03
C ASP A 203 -21.64 15.33 -27.03
N GLY A 204 -20.55 14.69 -26.58
CA GLY A 204 -19.39 14.35 -27.37
C GLY A 204 -18.36 15.48 -27.50
N SER A 205 -18.64 16.66 -26.99
CA SER A 205 -17.68 17.78 -26.98
C SER A 205 -16.62 17.60 -25.90
N GLU A 206 -15.51 18.32 -26.02
CA GLU A 206 -14.51 18.43 -24.94
C GLU A 206 -14.93 19.54 -23.97
N SER A 207 -14.69 19.31 -22.66
CA SER A 207 -14.92 20.35 -21.67
C SER A 207 -13.87 21.46 -21.76
N GLU A 208 -14.19 22.65 -21.23
CA GLU A 208 -13.15 23.60 -20.86
C GLU A 208 -12.14 22.95 -19.89
N VAL A 209 -10.93 23.52 -19.85
CA VAL A 209 -9.96 23.10 -18.82
C VAL A 209 -10.48 23.46 -17.45
N VAL A 210 -10.63 22.47 -16.61
CA VAL A 210 -11.12 22.63 -15.24
C VAL A 210 -10.06 22.15 -14.24
N ARG A 211 -9.98 22.81 -13.09
CA ARG A 211 -9.12 22.36 -11.99
C ARG A 211 -9.89 21.41 -11.09
N ARG A 212 -9.29 20.27 -10.78
CA ARG A 212 -9.82 19.27 -9.84
C ARG A 212 -8.78 18.92 -8.82
N ALA A 213 -9.22 18.61 -7.60
CA ALA A 213 -8.37 18.15 -6.52
C ALA A 213 -8.98 16.89 -5.90
N ALA A 214 -8.11 15.98 -5.45
CA ALA A 214 -8.52 14.81 -4.70
C ALA A 214 -7.49 14.47 -3.61
N PHE A 215 -7.98 13.90 -2.52
CA PHE A 215 -7.13 13.16 -1.58
C PHE A 215 -6.73 11.84 -2.22
N VAL A 216 -5.41 11.64 -2.35
CA VAL A 216 -4.84 10.41 -2.91
C VAL A 216 -4.50 9.49 -1.77
N MET A 217 -5.19 8.35 -1.72
CA MET A 217 -5.03 7.31 -0.71
C MET A 217 -4.89 5.95 -1.40
N SER A 218 -4.36 4.96 -0.68
CA SER A 218 -4.39 3.57 -1.12
C SER A 218 -5.79 2.97 -0.98
N ASP A 219 -6.03 1.86 -1.67
CA ASP A 219 -7.20 1.02 -1.42
C ASP A 219 -7.17 0.47 0.00
N ALA A 220 -8.35 0.16 0.53
CA ALA A 220 -8.50 -0.41 1.86
C ALA A 220 -9.56 -1.53 1.86
N VAL A 221 -9.57 -2.29 2.94
CA VAL A 221 -10.60 -3.29 3.22
C VAL A 221 -11.46 -2.84 4.39
N THR A 222 -12.69 -3.34 4.41
CA THR A 222 -13.56 -3.31 5.59
C THR A 222 -14.14 -4.69 5.82
N LEU A 223 -14.22 -5.13 7.08
CA LEU A 223 -14.69 -6.45 7.42
C LEU A 223 -15.56 -6.42 8.68
N LEU A 224 -16.78 -6.98 8.57
CA LEU A 224 -17.68 -7.17 9.70
C LEU A 224 -17.73 -8.65 10.07
N PRO A 225 -17.12 -9.09 11.19
CA PRO A 225 -17.29 -10.44 11.70
C PRO A 225 -18.75 -10.67 12.13
N TYR A 226 -19.29 -11.82 11.72
CA TYR A 226 -20.67 -12.21 12.00
C TYR A 226 -20.76 -13.67 12.43
N ASP A 227 -21.39 -13.92 13.55
CA ASP A 227 -21.77 -15.26 14.01
C ASP A 227 -23.21 -15.57 13.59
N PRO A 228 -23.42 -16.44 12.56
CA PRO A 228 -24.75 -16.76 12.07
C PRO A 228 -25.59 -17.61 13.04
N LYS A 229 -24.98 -18.27 14.05
CA LYS A 229 -25.68 -19.11 15.02
C LYS A 229 -26.21 -18.27 16.19
N LEU A 230 -25.41 -17.34 16.69
CA LEU A 230 -25.73 -16.50 17.82
C LEU A 230 -26.34 -15.16 17.42
N ASP A 231 -26.31 -14.85 16.13
CA ASP A 231 -26.73 -13.56 15.56
C ASP A 231 -25.98 -12.37 16.16
N LEU A 232 -24.66 -12.54 16.32
CA LEU A 232 -23.77 -11.55 16.87
C LEU A 232 -22.86 -10.97 15.78
N VAL A 233 -22.47 -9.70 15.96
CA VAL A 233 -21.42 -9.04 15.17
C VAL A 233 -20.35 -8.48 16.09
N LEU A 234 -19.12 -8.37 15.56
CA LEU A 234 -18.05 -7.65 16.23
C LEU A 234 -17.83 -6.32 15.50
N VAL A 235 -17.91 -5.22 16.25
CA VAL A 235 -17.57 -3.87 15.80
C VAL A 235 -16.42 -3.34 16.65
N ILE A 236 -15.63 -2.42 16.10
CA ILE A 236 -14.55 -1.77 16.82
C ILE A 236 -14.91 -0.31 17.10
N GLU A 237 -14.30 0.24 18.14
CA GLU A 237 -14.40 1.65 18.52
C GLU A 237 -12.99 2.23 18.59
N GLN A 238 -12.74 3.33 17.87
CA GLN A 238 -11.46 4.00 17.89
C GLN A 238 -11.58 5.50 17.64
N PHE A 239 -10.57 6.27 18.08
CA PHE A 239 -10.46 7.69 17.79
C PHE A 239 -10.25 7.93 16.29
N ARG A 240 -11.00 8.88 15.74
CA ARG A 240 -10.85 9.34 14.35
C ARG A 240 -10.63 10.84 14.26
N TYR A 241 -9.58 11.20 13.54
CA TYR A 241 -9.18 12.60 13.36
C TYR A 241 -10.17 13.42 12.51
N GLY A 242 -10.88 12.78 11.57
CA GLY A 242 -11.90 13.42 10.72
C GLY A 242 -13.02 14.09 11.50
N PRO A 243 -13.74 13.38 12.40
CA PRO A 243 -14.73 13.97 13.29
C PRO A 243 -14.15 15.09 14.17
N TYR A 244 -12.94 14.92 14.70
CA TYR A 244 -12.26 15.94 15.49
C TYR A 244 -12.05 17.24 14.69
N VAL A 245 -11.54 17.17 13.47
CA VAL A 245 -11.31 18.35 12.62
C VAL A 245 -12.63 18.99 12.20
N ARG A 246 -13.68 18.20 11.97
CA ARG A 246 -15.01 18.71 11.68
C ARG A 246 -15.63 19.46 12.86
N GLY A 247 -15.17 19.20 14.09
CA GLY A 247 -15.68 19.79 15.32
C GLY A 247 -16.80 18.99 15.97
N ASP A 248 -16.89 17.69 15.69
CA ASP A 248 -17.87 16.81 16.33
C ASP A 248 -17.54 16.64 17.83
N VAL A 249 -18.58 16.51 18.65
CA VAL A 249 -18.43 16.29 20.09
C VAL A 249 -17.86 14.89 20.36
N ASN A 250 -18.27 13.89 19.57
CA ASN A 250 -17.81 12.52 19.67
C ASN A 250 -16.81 12.23 18.55
N CYS A 251 -15.57 11.96 18.90
CA CYS A 251 -14.48 11.67 17.97
C CYS A 251 -14.08 10.19 17.96
N TRP A 252 -14.69 9.35 18.79
CA TRP A 252 -14.57 7.91 18.73
C TRP A 252 -15.70 7.34 17.89
N SER A 253 -15.34 6.54 16.91
CA SER A 253 -16.27 6.02 15.90
C SER A 253 -16.45 4.52 16.09
N LEU A 254 -17.69 4.05 15.98
CA LEU A 254 -18.01 2.64 15.83
C LEU A 254 -17.84 2.26 14.35
N GLU A 255 -17.00 1.26 14.08
CA GLU A 255 -16.53 0.92 12.74
C GLU A 255 -16.47 -0.60 12.50
N PRO A 256 -16.44 -1.07 11.24
CA PRO A 256 -15.98 -2.42 10.94
C PRO A 256 -14.47 -2.47 11.14
N ILE A 257 -13.87 -3.64 11.26
CA ILE A 257 -12.43 -3.84 11.11
C ILE A 257 -12.02 -3.27 9.75
N ALA A 258 -10.93 -2.49 9.68
CA ALA A 258 -10.55 -1.82 8.44
C ALA A 258 -9.06 -1.51 8.38
N GLY A 259 -8.44 -1.77 7.22
CA GLY A 259 -7.04 -1.44 7.01
C GLY A 259 -6.67 -1.23 5.56
N ARG A 260 -5.49 -0.68 5.35
CA ARG A 260 -4.93 -0.42 4.03
C ARG A 260 -4.32 -1.68 3.45
N ILE A 261 -4.53 -1.86 2.15
CA ILE A 261 -3.94 -2.98 1.41
C ILE A 261 -2.49 -2.65 1.10
N ASP A 262 -1.58 -3.43 1.64
CA ASP A 262 -0.16 -3.27 1.43
C ASP A 262 0.25 -3.63 -0.02
N PRO A 263 1.37 -3.09 -0.53
CA PRO A 263 1.93 -3.48 -1.81
C PRO A 263 2.25 -4.98 -1.85
N GLY A 264 1.65 -5.68 -2.83
CA GLY A 264 1.78 -7.14 -2.98
C GLY A 264 0.76 -7.97 -2.21
N GLU A 265 -0.08 -7.33 -1.39
CA GLU A 265 -1.16 -7.97 -0.66
C GLU A 265 -2.46 -7.98 -1.48
N THR A 266 -3.22 -9.05 -1.40
CA THR A 266 -4.59 -9.10 -1.91
C THR A 266 -5.58 -8.50 -0.89
N PRO A 267 -6.78 -8.04 -1.33
CA PRO A 267 -7.79 -7.55 -0.40
C PRO A 267 -8.17 -8.57 0.67
N GLU A 268 -8.22 -9.86 0.34
CA GLU A 268 -8.55 -10.93 1.30
C GLU A 268 -7.43 -11.16 2.32
N GLU A 269 -6.17 -11.09 1.91
CA GLU A 269 -5.02 -11.21 2.83
C GLU A 269 -5.00 -10.03 3.80
N CYS A 270 -5.20 -8.82 3.32
CA CYS A 270 -5.36 -7.63 4.15
C CYS A 270 -6.50 -7.79 5.17
N ALA A 271 -7.68 -8.22 4.73
CA ALA A 271 -8.82 -8.42 5.61
C ALA A 271 -8.53 -9.43 6.75
N LEU A 272 -7.77 -10.49 6.47
CA LEU A 272 -7.37 -11.48 7.47
C LEU A 272 -6.32 -10.93 8.43
N ARG A 273 -5.33 -10.19 7.94
CA ARG A 273 -4.29 -9.55 8.75
C ARG A 273 -4.89 -8.54 9.71
N GLU A 274 -5.70 -7.60 9.21
CA GLU A 274 -6.35 -6.56 10.03
C GLU A 274 -7.29 -7.17 11.10
N THR A 275 -7.98 -8.26 10.76
CA THR A 275 -8.82 -8.97 11.73
C THR A 275 -8.01 -9.52 12.90
N GLN A 276 -6.80 -10.01 12.62
CA GLN A 276 -5.88 -10.49 13.65
C GLN A 276 -5.32 -9.33 14.48
N GLU A 277 -4.98 -8.20 13.87
CA GLU A 277 -4.35 -7.05 14.53
C GLU A 277 -5.36 -6.27 15.38
N GLU A 278 -6.53 -5.94 14.82
CA GLU A 278 -7.54 -5.11 15.49
C GLU A 278 -8.49 -5.87 16.43
N ALA A 279 -8.76 -7.16 16.16
CA ALA A 279 -9.75 -7.92 16.92
C ALA A 279 -9.23 -9.26 17.49
N GLN A 280 -7.96 -9.61 17.24
CA GLN A 280 -7.34 -10.87 17.69
C GLN A 280 -8.10 -12.14 17.22
N LEU A 281 -8.81 -12.05 16.09
CA LEU A 281 -9.54 -13.16 15.49
C LEU A 281 -8.72 -13.81 14.38
N HIS A 282 -8.53 -15.12 14.49
CA HIS A 282 -7.87 -15.92 13.45
C HIS A 282 -8.92 -16.48 12.49
N LEU A 283 -8.99 -15.92 11.31
CA LEU A 283 -9.94 -16.33 10.27
C LEU A 283 -9.22 -17.01 9.09
N MET A 284 -9.96 -17.84 8.40
CA MET A 284 -9.51 -18.47 7.14
C MET A 284 -10.16 -17.76 5.95
N LYS A 285 -9.50 -17.76 4.79
CA LYS A 285 -10.00 -17.10 3.58
C LYS A 285 -11.41 -17.52 3.16
N ASN A 286 -11.78 -18.77 3.41
CA ASN A 286 -13.13 -19.30 3.12
C ASN A 286 -14.22 -18.76 4.06
N ALA A 287 -13.87 -18.07 5.14
CA ALA A 287 -14.83 -17.39 6.01
C ALA A 287 -15.29 -16.04 5.41
N LEU A 288 -14.54 -15.49 4.46
CA LEU A 288 -14.83 -14.19 3.87
C LEU A 288 -15.95 -14.28 2.83
N VAL A 289 -17.00 -13.50 3.03
CA VAL A 289 -18.10 -13.33 2.10
C VAL A 289 -18.03 -11.92 1.54
N PRO A 290 -17.79 -11.73 0.23
CA PRO A 290 -17.70 -10.40 -0.34
C PRO A 290 -19.07 -9.68 -0.30
N VAL A 291 -19.05 -8.45 0.18
CA VAL A 291 -20.18 -7.54 0.20
C VAL A 291 -20.23 -6.73 -1.10
N GLY A 292 -19.08 -6.22 -1.50
CA GLY A 292 -18.90 -5.40 -2.68
C GLY A 292 -17.67 -4.52 -2.56
N ALA A 293 -17.45 -3.72 -3.62
CA ALA A 293 -16.36 -2.75 -3.61
C ALA A 293 -16.88 -1.38 -4.11
N SER A 294 -16.42 -0.29 -3.47
CA SER A 294 -16.97 1.03 -3.74
C SER A 294 -16.04 2.16 -3.35
N TYR A 295 -16.25 3.33 -3.96
CA TYR A 295 -15.65 4.58 -3.50
C TYR A 295 -16.48 5.19 -2.37
N PRO A 296 -15.90 5.51 -1.21
CA PRO A 296 -16.63 6.19 -0.13
C PRO A 296 -17.04 7.62 -0.52
N SER A 297 -16.21 8.31 -1.33
CA SER A 297 -16.48 9.68 -1.78
C SER A 297 -15.79 9.95 -3.13
N PRO A 298 -16.33 9.47 -4.27
CA PRO A 298 -15.67 9.51 -5.57
C PRO A 298 -15.41 10.94 -6.11
N GLY A 299 -16.05 11.94 -5.54
CA GLY A 299 -15.81 13.34 -5.90
C GLY A 299 -14.59 13.97 -5.26
N ALA A 300 -13.99 13.34 -4.23
CA ALA A 300 -12.94 13.94 -3.44
C ALA A 300 -11.79 12.99 -3.04
N ILE A 301 -12.02 11.68 -3.03
CA ILE A 301 -11.06 10.70 -2.49
C ILE A 301 -10.82 9.60 -3.51
N SER A 302 -9.55 9.19 -3.70
CA SER A 302 -9.19 8.08 -4.58
C SER A 302 -9.30 6.71 -3.92
N GLU A 303 -9.52 6.64 -2.61
CA GLU A 303 -9.67 5.39 -1.86
C GLU A 303 -10.78 4.51 -2.45
N TYR A 304 -10.48 3.22 -2.60
CA TYR A 304 -11.44 2.21 -3.03
C TYR A 304 -11.53 1.13 -1.95
N LEU A 305 -12.73 0.88 -1.45
CA LEU A 305 -12.98 -0.04 -0.34
C LEU A 305 -13.48 -1.38 -0.84
N TYR A 306 -12.82 -2.46 -0.42
CA TYR A 306 -13.28 -3.84 -0.57
C TYR A 306 -13.94 -4.27 0.74
N SER A 307 -15.26 -4.50 0.72
CA SER A 307 -16.03 -4.80 1.93
C SER A 307 -16.39 -6.28 2.02
N TYR A 308 -16.23 -6.85 3.22
CA TYR A 308 -16.50 -8.25 3.53
C TYR A 308 -17.36 -8.40 4.77
N VAL A 309 -18.12 -9.50 4.83
CA VAL A 309 -18.62 -10.10 6.07
C VAL A 309 -17.82 -11.37 6.31
N ALA A 310 -17.35 -11.64 7.51
CA ALA A 310 -16.66 -12.87 7.84
C ALA A 310 -17.54 -13.75 8.74
N LEU A 311 -17.81 -14.99 8.29
CA LEU A 311 -18.57 -15.95 9.07
C LEU A 311 -17.66 -16.63 10.08
N CYS A 312 -17.91 -16.42 11.39
CA CYS A 312 -17.07 -16.95 12.45
C CYS A 312 -17.87 -17.21 13.72
N ASP A 313 -17.25 -17.92 14.67
CA ASP A 313 -17.79 -18.14 16.01
C ASP A 313 -17.33 -16.97 16.91
N LEU A 314 -18.26 -16.17 17.38
CA LEU A 314 -18.00 -15.04 18.29
C LEU A 314 -18.30 -15.37 19.77
N SER A 315 -18.66 -16.61 20.10
CA SER A 315 -18.98 -17.00 21.46
C SER A 315 -17.84 -16.83 22.48
N ARG A 316 -16.61 -16.73 21.97
CA ARG A 316 -15.38 -16.56 22.76
C ARG A 316 -14.54 -15.37 22.26
N ALA A 317 -15.11 -14.50 21.44
CA ALA A 317 -14.41 -13.30 20.98
C ALA A 317 -14.07 -12.41 22.19
N ASN A 318 -12.86 -11.89 22.19
CA ASN A 318 -12.36 -11.08 23.29
C ASN A 318 -12.88 -9.64 23.16
N GLU A 319 -13.66 -9.19 24.13
CA GLU A 319 -13.98 -7.77 24.29
C GLU A 319 -12.83 -7.11 25.03
N GLY A 320 -11.91 -6.53 24.31
CA GLY A 320 -10.68 -5.97 24.85
C GLY A 320 -10.16 -4.76 24.08
N VAL A 321 -9.01 -4.28 24.49
CA VAL A 321 -8.27 -3.25 23.78
C VAL A 321 -7.15 -3.92 22.99
N SER A 322 -7.04 -3.58 21.72
CA SER A 322 -6.08 -4.09 20.74
C SER A 322 -5.56 -2.95 19.86
N GLY A 323 -4.88 -3.28 18.77
CA GLY A 323 -4.23 -2.36 17.87
C GLY A 323 -2.70 -2.41 18.00
N LEU A 324 -2.01 -1.79 17.07
CA LEU A 324 -0.56 -1.76 17.01
C LEU A 324 0.01 -0.49 17.67
N ASP A 325 0.85 -0.66 18.68
CA ASP A 325 1.57 0.45 19.34
C ASP A 325 2.41 1.26 18.34
N THR A 326 2.93 0.61 17.31
CA THR A 326 3.71 1.25 16.23
C THR A 326 2.89 2.21 15.37
N GLU A 327 1.58 2.05 15.34
CA GLU A 327 0.63 2.88 14.61
C GLU A 327 -0.15 3.84 15.52
N ALA A 328 0.19 3.84 16.82
CA ALA A 328 -0.51 4.60 17.87
C ALA A 328 -2.02 4.27 17.92
N GLU A 329 -2.36 3.01 17.66
CA GLU A 329 -3.74 2.51 17.69
C GLU A 329 -4.16 2.12 19.10
N ASN A 330 -5.38 2.52 19.45
CA ASN A 330 -6.05 2.11 20.68
C ASN A 330 -7.50 1.76 20.31
N ILE A 331 -7.73 0.48 20.05
CA ILE A 331 -8.96 -0.04 19.45
C ILE A 331 -9.67 -0.90 20.49
N ARG A 332 -10.97 -0.65 20.71
CA ARG A 332 -11.82 -1.47 21.57
C ARG A 332 -12.79 -2.29 20.74
N SER A 333 -12.83 -3.60 20.97
CA SER A 333 -13.80 -4.51 20.36
C SER A 333 -15.08 -4.62 21.18
N HIS A 334 -16.23 -4.63 20.49
CA HIS A 334 -17.56 -4.85 21.05
C HIS A 334 -18.25 -6.00 20.30
N VAL A 335 -18.68 -7.03 21.03
CA VAL A 335 -19.51 -8.11 20.48
C VAL A 335 -20.95 -7.85 20.86
N ILE A 336 -21.79 -7.54 19.87
CA ILE A 336 -23.16 -7.11 20.08
C ILE A 336 -24.15 -7.92 19.22
N PRO A 337 -25.41 -8.04 19.65
CA PRO A 337 -26.48 -8.57 18.81
C PRO A 337 -26.61 -7.76 17.52
N PHE A 338 -26.85 -8.44 16.40
CA PHE A 338 -27.01 -7.76 15.10
C PHE A 338 -28.16 -6.73 15.12
N ASP A 339 -29.27 -7.05 15.80
CA ASP A 339 -30.40 -6.12 15.92
C ASP A 339 -30.03 -4.85 16.70
N LEU A 340 -29.12 -4.94 17.67
CA LEU A 340 -28.59 -3.77 18.37
C LEU A 340 -27.78 -2.89 17.39
N LEU A 341 -26.93 -3.48 16.53
CA LEU A 341 -26.20 -2.70 15.50
C LEU A 341 -27.16 -1.90 14.63
N ILE A 342 -28.27 -2.52 14.18
CA ILE A 342 -29.29 -1.83 13.39
C ILE A 342 -29.96 -0.71 14.18
N ALA A 343 -30.23 -0.92 15.48
CA ALA A 343 -30.77 0.13 16.35
C ALA A 343 -29.79 1.30 16.54
N LEU A 344 -28.49 1.03 16.69
CA LEU A 344 -27.43 2.05 16.82
C LEU A 344 -27.26 2.87 15.51
N ILE A 345 -27.45 2.23 14.35
CA ILE A 345 -27.52 2.96 13.07
C ILE A 345 -28.75 3.88 13.05
N GLY A 346 -29.91 3.37 13.48
CA GLY A 346 -31.16 4.13 13.52
C GLY A 346 -31.13 5.30 14.50
N SER A 347 -30.41 5.21 15.62
CA SER A 347 -30.24 6.29 16.60
C SER A 347 -29.22 7.35 16.16
N GLY A 348 -28.36 7.04 15.18
CA GLY A 348 -27.26 7.90 14.75
C GLY A 348 -26.00 7.77 15.61
N GLU A 349 -25.89 6.78 16.48
CA GLU A 349 -24.66 6.48 17.22
C GLU A 349 -23.59 5.87 16.29
N VAL A 350 -24.00 5.00 15.36
CA VAL A 350 -23.17 4.52 14.26
C VAL A 350 -23.25 5.52 13.10
N GLN A 351 -22.12 6.19 12.80
CA GLN A 351 -22.01 7.19 11.72
C GLN A 351 -21.01 6.79 10.63
N ASN A 352 -20.32 5.66 10.79
CA ASN A 352 -19.36 5.15 9.81
C ASN A 352 -20.10 4.57 8.59
N GLY A 353 -19.92 5.20 7.43
CA GLY A 353 -20.60 4.82 6.19
C GLY A 353 -20.34 3.37 5.76
N PRO A 354 -19.08 2.88 5.74
CA PRO A 354 -18.76 1.48 5.43
C PRO A 354 -19.44 0.47 6.37
N LEU A 355 -19.51 0.75 7.68
CA LEU A 355 -20.24 -0.11 8.62
C LEU A 355 -21.74 -0.14 8.32
N ILE A 356 -22.34 1.02 8.07
CA ILE A 356 -23.76 1.14 7.71
C ILE A 356 -24.08 0.35 6.44
N GLN A 357 -23.26 0.51 5.40
CA GLN A 357 -23.39 -0.22 4.13
C GLN A 357 -23.32 -1.73 4.35
N THR A 358 -22.32 -2.21 5.09
CA THR A 358 -22.11 -3.63 5.36
C THR A 358 -23.22 -4.21 6.24
N ALA A 359 -23.70 -3.46 7.25
CA ALA A 359 -24.82 -3.88 8.10
C ALA A 359 -26.12 -4.04 7.31
N TYR A 360 -26.47 -3.11 6.42
CA TYR A 360 -27.66 -3.24 5.58
C TYR A 360 -27.53 -4.36 4.55
N TRP A 361 -26.33 -4.57 3.98
CA TRP A 361 -26.11 -5.73 3.12
C TRP A 361 -26.29 -7.04 3.91
N LEU A 362 -25.75 -7.13 5.13
CA LEU A 362 -25.94 -8.28 6.01
C LEU A 362 -27.43 -8.50 6.33
N ALA A 363 -28.18 -7.45 6.66
CA ALA A 363 -29.62 -7.55 6.90
C ALA A 363 -30.37 -8.21 5.74
N LEU A 364 -30.03 -7.85 4.50
CA LEU A 364 -30.66 -8.41 3.28
C LEU A 364 -30.22 -9.87 2.99
N ASN A 365 -29.05 -10.28 3.48
CA ASN A 365 -28.48 -11.60 3.17
C ASN A 365 -28.48 -12.56 4.38
N LYS A 366 -28.82 -12.07 5.57
CA LYS A 366 -28.73 -12.82 6.84
C LYS A 366 -29.40 -14.19 6.78
N ALA A 367 -30.64 -14.27 6.26
CA ALA A 367 -31.37 -15.53 6.16
C ALA A 367 -30.68 -16.57 5.27
N ARG A 368 -29.90 -16.15 4.27
CA ARG A 368 -29.08 -17.04 3.42
C ARG A 368 -27.83 -17.52 4.19
N LEU A 369 -27.16 -16.61 4.89
CA LEU A 369 -25.93 -16.91 5.63
C LEU A 369 -26.17 -17.80 6.87
N GLN A 370 -27.35 -17.74 7.47
CA GLN A 370 -27.75 -18.59 8.60
C GLN A 370 -28.13 -20.01 8.19
N ARG A 371 -28.40 -20.24 6.90
CA ARG A 371 -28.76 -21.60 6.39
C ARG A 371 -27.57 -22.42 5.91
N GLY A 372 -26.40 -21.82 5.88
CA GLY A 372 -25.13 -22.45 5.59
C GLY A 372 -24.60 -22.51 4.37
#